data_f04f68e71f7929bc82079447b80c7c08
#
_entry.id   f04f68e71f7929bc82079447b80c7c08
#
_cell.length_a   1.000
_cell.length_b   1.000
_cell.length_c   1.000
_cell.angle_alpha   90.00
_cell.angle_beta   90.00
_cell.angle_gamma   90.00
#
_symmetry.space_group_name_H-M   'P 1'
#
loop_
_entity.id
_entity.type
_entity.pdbx_description
1 polymer ?
#
loop_
_entity_poly.entity_id
_entity_poly.type
_entity_poly.pdbx_seq_one_letter_code
_entity_poly.pdbx_strand_id
1 'polypeptide(L)'
;MKLKFLAAIGFAAILYSCDDTTTGIGDFVAENDGIEAFSDSYDISTRTILLDSIFSRTSSAYLGRFTDPEYGTFSAEFLTQINCPEGYEFPSTLQAIEEATLVMYYNSYYGDSLATMRVQVDTLNQVINDDGSDKRLYYTSLDPTAYYDKNKPAVSYTHLTLPTTS
;
A
#
# COMPACT_ATOMS: atom_id res chain seq x y z
N MET A 1 -26.13 -4.28 75.67
CA MET A 1 -26.88 -4.79 74.48
C MET A 1 -27.30 -3.69 73.46
N LYS A 2 -27.68 -2.49 73.93
CA LYS A 2 -28.18 -1.42 73.05
C LYS A 2 -27.15 -0.85 72.06
N LEU A 3 -25.86 -0.78 72.40
CA LEU A 3 -24.80 -0.21 71.54
C LEU A 3 -24.47 -1.12 70.36
N LYS A 4 -24.54 -2.42 70.48
CA LYS A 4 -24.32 -3.36 69.36
C LYS A 4 -25.44 -3.34 68.35
N PHE A 5 -26.66 -3.07 68.79
CA PHE A 5 -27.83 -2.90 67.90
C PHE A 5 -27.78 -1.62 67.08
N LEU A 6 -27.32 -0.53 67.72
CA LEU A 6 -27.11 0.75 67.04
C LEU A 6 -26.01 0.68 65.96
N ALA A 7 -24.92 -0.05 66.26
CA ALA A 7 -23.85 -0.26 65.27
C ALA A 7 -24.33 -1.11 64.07
N ALA A 8 -25.18 -2.13 64.31
CA ALA A 8 -25.72 -2.96 63.26
C ALA A 8 -26.70 -2.19 62.35
N ILE A 9 -27.52 -1.30 62.92
CA ILE A 9 -28.44 -0.43 62.16
C ILE A 9 -27.65 0.59 61.35
N GLY A 10 -26.58 1.18 61.92
CA GLY A 10 -25.73 2.13 61.18
C GLY A 10 -25.00 1.44 60.02
N PHE A 11 -24.55 0.20 60.16
CA PHE A 11 -23.91 -0.54 59.09
C PHE A 11 -24.90 -0.97 58.00
N ALA A 12 -26.15 -1.31 58.35
CA ALA A 12 -27.20 -1.60 57.39
C ALA A 12 -27.61 -0.36 56.57
N ALA A 13 -27.57 0.84 57.16
CA ALA A 13 -27.91 2.08 56.45
C ALA A 13 -26.83 2.47 55.39
N ILE A 14 -25.57 2.06 55.61
CA ILE A 14 -24.50 2.32 54.64
C ILE A 14 -24.63 1.42 53.41
N LEU A 15 -25.22 0.25 53.54
CA LEU A 15 -25.46 -0.67 52.44
C LEU A 15 -26.65 -0.28 51.53
N TYR A 16 -27.50 0.62 52.02
CA TYR A 16 -28.64 1.15 51.23
C TYR A 16 -28.29 2.39 50.43
N SER A 17 -27.05 2.89 50.53
CA SER A 17 -26.61 4.10 49.82
C SER A 17 -26.01 3.79 48.42
N CYS A 18 -26.31 2.66 47.83
CA CYS A 18 -26.14 2.50 46.37
C CYS A 18 -27.43 2.96 45.71
N ASP A 19 -27.58 4.26 45.61
CA ASP A 19 -28.56 4.85 44.69
C ASP A 19 -27.98 4.79 43.29
N ASP A 20 -28.52 3.93 42.45
CA ASP A 20 -28.21 3.79 41.02
C ASP A 20 -28.75 5.01 40.25
N THR A 21 -28.36 6.22 40.70
CA THR A 21 -28.66 7.43 39.92
C THR A 21 -27.81 7.61 38.67
N THR A 22 -26.93 6.65 38.36
CA THR A 22 -26.20 6.62 37.09
C THR A 22 -27.06 6.19 35.91
N THR A 23 -28.23 5.62 36.11
CA THR A 23 -29.19 5.32 35.03
C THR A 23 -29.87 6.57 34.48
N GLY A 24 -29.84 7.69 35.21
CA GLY A 24 -30.45 8.96 34.79
C GLY A 24 -29.58 9.83 33.87
N ILE A 25 -28.34 9.44 33.59
CA ILE A 25 -27.50 10.23 32.67
C ILE A 25 -28.00 10.13 31.22
N GLY A 26 -28.78 9.12 30.88
CA GLY A 26 -29.38 8.95 29.56
C GLY A 26 -30.78 9.59 29.39
N ASP A 27 -31.44 9.94 30.49
CA ASP A 27 -32.84 10.49 30.46
C ASP A 27 -32.93 11.94 29.98
N PHE A 28 -31.77 12.63 29.90
CA PHE A 28 -31.70 14.00 29.38
C PHE A 28 -31.47 14.06 27.85
N VAL A 29 -31.31 12.93 27.17
CA VAL A 29 -31.31 12.91 25.72
C VAL A 29 -32.76 13.09 25.30
N ALA A 30 -33.05 14.23 24.66
CA ALA A 30 -34.40 14.53 24.16
C ALA A 30 -34.92 13.33 23.37
N GLU A 31 -36.23 13.01 23.54
CA GLU A 31 -36.87 11.86 22.85
C GLU A 31 -36.69 11.86 21.32
N ASN A 32 -36.26 12.99 20.74
CA ASN A 32 -35.96 13.17 19.32
C ASN A 32 -34.51 12.87 18.93
N ASP A 33 -33.62 12.68 19.91
CA ASP A 33 -32.16 12.38 19.67
C ASP A 33 -31.81 10.92 20.08
N GLY A 34 -32.81 10.09 20.28
CA GLY A 34 -32.59 8.68 20.54
C GLY A 34 -31.90 8.01 19.36
N ILE A 35 -30.70 7.45 19.61
CA ILE A 35 -30.05 6.57 18.62
C ILE A 35 -30.85 5.28 18.56
N GLU A 36 -31.64 5.11 17.52
CA GLU A 36 -32.28 3.82 17.22
C GLU A 36 -31.23 2.88 16.61
N ALA A 37 -30.85 1.85 17.34
CA ALA A 37 -29.98 0.81 16.83
C ALA A 37 -30.82 -0.32 16.24
N PHE A 38 -30.69 -0.53 14.95
CA PHE A 38 -31.28 -1.67 14.25
C PHE A 38 -30.21 -2.74 14.06
N SER A 39 -30.55 -3.98 14.34
CA SER A 39 -29.72 -5.14 13.99
C SER A 39 -30.51 -6.04 13.04
N ASP A 40 -29.85 -6.48 11.97
CA ASP A 40 -30.41 -7.40 11.01
C ASP A 40 -29.37 -8.47 10.66
N SER A 41 -29.83 -9.61 10.18
CA SER A 41 -28.97 -10.72 9.77
C SER A 41 -29.10 -10.91 8.27
N TYR A 42 -27.96 -10.91 7.60
CA TYR A 42 -27.88 -11.11 6.16
C TYR A 42 -27.09 -12.35 5.83
N ASP A 43 -27.59 -13.16 4.91
CA ASP A 43 -26.85 -14.26 4.33
C ASP A 43 -25.78 -13.73 3.37
N ILE A 44 -24.52 -13.95 3.69
CA ILE A 44 -23.38 -13.52 2.87
C ILE A 44 -22.78 -14.72 2.17
N SER A 45 -22.71 -14.65 0.84
CA SER A 45 -21.98 -15.61 0.02
C SER A 45 -20.72 -14.94 -0.53
N THR A 46 -19.57 -15.57 -0.32
CA THR A 46 -18.27 -15.10 -0.84
C THR A 46 -17.66 -16.13 -1.76
N ARG A 47 -16.94 -15.66 -2.78
CA ARG A 47 -16.17 -16.52 -3.67
C ARG A 47 -14.87 -15.85 -4.05
N THR A 48 -13.83 -16.65 -4.24
CA THR A 48 -12.56 -16.21 -4.82
C THR A 48 -12.63 -16.36 -6.33
N ILE A 49 -12.24 -15.31 -7.05
CA ILE A 49 -12.14 -15.32 -8.51
C ILE A 49 -10.71 -14.97 -8.91
N LEU A 50 -10.22 -15.62 -9.96
CA LEU A 50 -8.97 -15.24 -10.61
C LEU A 50 -9.26 -14.06 -11.56
N LEU A 51 -8.48 -12.99 -11.41
CA LEU A 51 -8.53 -11.85 -12.33
C LEU A 51 -7.39 -11.96 -13.33
N ASP A 52 -7.70 -11.92 -14.61
CA ASP A 52 -6.70 -11.98 -15.68
C ASP A 52 -5.89 -10.68 -15.79
N SER A 53 -6.49 -9.57 -15.39
CA SER A 53 -5.92 -8.25 -15.58
C SER A 53 -6.37 -7.30 -14.49
N ILE A 54 -5.41 -6.59 -13.89
CA ILE A 54 -5.65 -5.60 -12.85
C ILE A 54 -5.06 -4.27 -13.31
N PHE A 55 -5.79 -3.17 -13.06
CA PHE A 55 -5.28 -1.84 -13.32
C PHE A 55 -4.09 -1.54 -12.40
N SER A 56 -2.95 -1.20 -13.01
CA SER A 56 -1.64 -1.14 -12.34
C SER A 56 -0.95 0.21 -12.49
N ARG A 57 -1.68 1.32 -12.33
CA ARG A 57 -1.06 2.63 -12.24
C ARG A 57 -0.72 2.95 -10.79
N THR A 58 0.55 2.90 -10.45
CA THR A 58 1.03 3.17 -9.10
C THR A 58 2.15 4.20 -9.11
N SER A 59 2.30 4.93 -7.99
CA SER A 59 3.44 5.83 -7.76
C SER A 59 4.68 5.11 -7.25
N SER A 60 4.53 3.85 -6.82
CA SER A 60 5.61 3.01 -6.32
C SER A 60 5.61 1.70 -7.09
N ALA A 61 6.76 1.29 -7.58
CA ALA A 61 6.93 0.06 -8.32
C ALA A 61 7.67 -0.99 -7.49
N TYR A 62 7.44 -2.25 -7.81
CA TYR A 62 8.21 -3.37 -7.27
C TYR A 62 9.27 -3.79 -8.29
N LEU A 63 10.45 -4.09 -7.79
CA LEU A 63 11.55 -4.60 -8.60
C LEU A 63 12.26 -5.70 -7.83
N GLY A 64 12.41 -6.87 -8.45
CA GLY A 64 13.19 -7.95 -7.88
C GLY A 64 12.61 -9.33 -8.11
N ARG A 65 13.23 -10.30 -7.46
CA ARG A 65 12.83 -11.69 -7.51
C ARG A 65 12.93 -12.31 -6.13
N PHE A 66 11.84 -12.96 -5.72
CA PHE A 66 11.75 -13.68 -4.47
C PHE A 66 11.22 -15.08 -4.72
N THR A 67 11.82 -16.08 -4.08
CA THR A 67 11.35 -17.46 -4.15
C THR A 67 10.86 -17.90 -2.78
N ASP A 68 9.59 -18.20 -2.72
CA ASP A 68 8.93 -18.78 -1.55
C ASP A 68 8.86 -20.29 -1.72
N PRO A 69 9.18 -21.09 -0.66
CA PRO A 69 9.15 -22.55 -0.74
C PRO A 69 7.76 -23.14 -0.98
N GLU A 70 6.71 -22.46 -0.56
CA GLU A 70 5.32 -22.93 -0.64
C GLU A 70 4.59 -22.36 -1.86
N TYR A 71 4.79 -21.06 -2.15
CA TYR A 71 4.04 -20.34 -3.18
C TYR A 71 4.83 -20.16 -4.48
N GLY A 72 6.11 -20.56 -4.52
CA GLY A 72 6.93 -20.48 -5.72
C GLY A 72 7.67 -19.14 -5.88
N THR A 73 7.98 -18.78 -7.12
CA THR A 73 8.79 -17.60 -7.41
C THR A 73 7.95 -16.42 -7.84
N PHE A 74 8.12 -15.30 -7.15
CA PHE A 74 7.62 -13.99 -7.56
C PHE A 74 8.74 -13.24 -8.28
N SER A 75 8.41 -12.65 -9.43
CA SER A 75 9.29 -11.75 -10.17
C SER A 75 8.53 -10.47 -10.46
N ALA A 76 9.15 -9.34 -10.17
CA ALA A 76 8.57 -8.03 -10.38
C ALA A 76 9.50 -7.17 -11.24
N GLU A 77 8.93 -6.58 -12.25
CA GLU A 77 9.56 -5.61 -13.14
C GLU A 77 8.56 -4.47 -13.39
N PHE A 78 9.04 -3.33 -13.81
CA PHE A 78 8.15 -2.21 -14.10
C PHE A 78 8.58 -1.49 -15.37
N LEU A 79 7.59 -0.92 -16.04
CA LEU A 79 7.76 -0.03 -17.17
C LEU A 79 7.49 1.40 -16.72
N THR A 80 8.31 2.34 -17.16
CA THR A 80 8.15 3.76 -16.82
C THR A 80 8.47 4.64 -18.00
N GLN A 81 7.81 5.78 -18.07
CA GLN A 81 8.13 6.84 -19.01
C GLN A 81 8.69 8.03 -18.25
N ILE A 82 9.83 8.51 -18.70
CA ILE A 82 10.49 9.69 -18.15
C ILE A 82 10.22 10.83 -19.11
N ASN A 83 9.58 11.88 -18.61
CA ASN A 83 9.31 13.08 -19.39
C ASN A 83 10.27 14.20 -18.98
N CYS A 84 10.76 14.92 -19.96
CA CYS A 84 11.41 16.19 -19.69
C CYS A 84 10.40 17.22 -19.16
N PRO A 85 10.81 18.18 -18.33
CA PRO A 85 9.96 19.30 -17.97
C PRO A 85 9.44 20.01 -19.23
N GLU A 86 8.21 20.50 -19.16
CA GLU A 86 7.62 21.25 -20.27
C GLU A 86 8.47 22.48 -20.61
N GLY A 87 8.74 22.69 -21.89
CA GLY A 87 9.57 23.79 -22.38
C GLY A 87 11.07 23.62 -22.13
N TYR A 88 11.53 22.42 -21.70
CA TYR A 88 12.97 22.16 -21.59
C TYR A 88 13.59 21.93 -22.97
N GLU A 89 14.60 22.75 -23.31
CA GLU A 89 15.39 22.59 -24.51
C GLU A 89 16.86 22.41 -24.12
N PHE A 90 17.56 21.52 -24.80
CA PHE A 90 18.99 21.39 -24.63
C PHE A 90 19.68 22.66 -25.16
N PRO A 91 20.74 23.11 -24.46
CA PRO A 91 21.52 24.26 -24.96
C PRO A 91 22.01 24.02 -26.39
N SER A 92 21.88 25.03 -27.25
CA SER A 92 22.33 24.93 -28.67
C SER A 92 23.84 24.67 -28.82
N THR A 93 24.60 24.86 -27.74
CA THR A 93 26.04 24.60 -27.64
C THR A 93 26.37 23.16 -27.25
N LEU A 94 25.34 22.33 -26.92
CA LEU A 94 25.54 20.94 -26.54
C LEU A 94 26.07 20.15 -27.74
N GLN A 95 27.29 19.62 -27.61
CA GLN A 95 27.92 18.81 -28.64
C GLN A 95 27.74 17.31 -28.43
N ALA A 96 27.76 16.87 -27.15
CA ALA A 96 27.58 15.48 -26.78
C ALA A 96 27.09 15.36 -25.32
N ILE A 97 26.47 14.24 -25.02
CA ILE A 97 26.19 13.80 -23.64
C ILE A 97 27.29 12.84 -23.25
N GLU A 98 28.12 13.21 -22.28
CA GLU A 98 29.24 12.38 -21.82
C GLU A 98 28.78 11.30 -20.85
N GLU A 99 27.77 11.58 -20.03
CA GLU A 99 27.25 10.67 -19.01
C GLU A 99 25.74 10.85 -18.81
N ALA A 100 25.07 9.74 -18.55
CA ALA A 100 23.67 9.73 -18.13
C ALA A 100 23.51 8.77 -16.96
N THR A 101 23.04 9.28 -15.83
CA THR A 101 22.90 8.52 -14.59
C THR A 101 21.40 8.33 -14.27
N LEU A 102 20.97 7.08 -14.08
CA LEU A 102 19.66 6.75 -13.57
C LEU A 102 19.75 6.51 -12.06
N VAL A 103 19.06 7.33 -11.28
CA VAL A 103 18.98 7.20 -9.83
C VAL A 103 17.60 6.66 -9.45
N MET A 104 17.58 5.52 -8.78
CA MET A 104 16.35 4.90 -8.26
C MET A 104 16.36 4.97 -6.75
N TYR A 105 15.26 5.50 -6.18
CA TYR A 105 15.04 5.55 -4.75
C TYR A 105 14.13 4.40 -4.35
N TYR A 106 14.40 3.78 -3.21
CA TYR A 106 13.53 2.76 -2.64
C TYR A 106 13.07 3.15 -1.23
N ASN A 107 11.85 2.77 -0.87
CA ASN A 107 11.27 3.08 0.44
C ASN A 107 11.39 1.89 1.40
N SER A 108 11.32 0.68 0.86
CA SER A 108 11.35 -0.56 1.62
C SER A 108 11.85 -1.70 0.76
N TYR A 109 12.27 -2.77 1.40
CA TYR A 109 12.64 -4.01 0.73
C TYR A 109 12.09 -5.21 1.50
N TYR A 110 12.00 -6.35 0.82
CA TYR A 110 11.65 -7.63 1.40
C TYR A 110 12.75 -8.65 1.10
N GLY A 111 13.13 -9.44 2.13
CA GLY A 111 14.16 -10.46 2.01
C GLY A 111 15.52 -10.02 2.56
N ASP A 112 16.58 -10.65 2.08
CA ASP A 112 17.94 -10.43 2.54
C ASP A 112 18.54 -9.16 1.91
N SER A 113 18.84 -8.16 2.72
CA SER A 113 19.44 -6.89 2.27
C SER A 113 20.88 -7.05 1.75
N LEU A 114 21.55 -8.15 2.08
CA LEU A 114 22.90 -8.46 1.64
C LEU A 114 22.93 -9.30 0.35
N ALA A 115 21.76 -9.80 -0.08
CA ALA A 115 21.67 -10.55 -1.31
C ALA A 115 22.00 -9.68 -2.53
N THR A 116 22.85 -10.21 -3.39
CA THR A 116 23.21 -9.53 -4.64
C THR A 116 22.06 -9.62 -5.63
N MET A 117 21.62 -8.48 -6.14
CA MET A 117 20.61 -8.38 -7.18
C MET A 117 21.22 -7.91 -8.50
N ARG A 118 20.77 -8.50 -9.61
CA ARG A 118 21.08 -7.99 -10.94
C ARG A 118 19.91 -7.17 -11.45
N VAL A 119 20.18 -5.95 -11.87
CA VAL A 119 19.19 -5.08 -12.50
C VAL A 119 19.60 -4.83 -13.95
N GLN A 120 18.63 -4.97 -14.84
CA GLN A 120 18.78 -4.61 -16.24
C GLN A 120 17.78 -3.50 -16.55
N VAL A 121 18.23 -2.52 -17.29
CA VAL A 121 17.40 -1.42 -17.78
C VAL A 121 17.41 -1.49 -19.30
N ASP A 122 16.21 -1.59 -19.87
CA ASP A 122 16.03 -1.65 -21.32
C ASP A 122 15.33 -0.37 -21.80
N THR A 123 15.69 0.09 -22.96
CA THR A 123 15.04 1.26 -23.59
C THR A 123 13.73 0.81 -24.23
N LEU A 124 12.65 1.52 -23.94
CA LEU A 124 11.38 1.32 -24.65
C LEU A 124 11.52 1.75 -26.11
N ASN A 125 11.05 0.91 -27.01
CA ASN A 125 11.05 1.16 -28.45
C ASN A 125 9.76 1.85 -28.94
N GLN A 126 8.74 1.92 -28.10
CA GLN A 126 7.46 2.58 -28.36
C GLN A 126 6.82 3.07 -27.08
N VAL A 127 5.89 3.99 -27.21
CA VAL A 127 5.11 4.53 -26.08
C VAL A 127 4.14 3.47 -25.56
N ILE A 128 4.03 3.35 -24.24
CA ILE A 128 3.15 2.37 -23.62
C ILE A 128 1.69 2.81 -23.81
N ASN A 129 0.87 1.91 -24.39
CA ASN A 129 -0.57 2.15 -24.63
C ASN A 129 -0.86 3.45 -25.39
N ASP A 130 -0.09 3.74 -26.40
CA ASP A 130 -0.36 4.84 -27.31
C ASP A 130 -1.39 4.40 -28.37
N ASP A 131 -2.64 4.30 -27.96
CA ASP A 131 -3.79 4.02 -28.83
C ASP A 131 -4.46 5.31 -29.37
N GLY A 132 -3.83 6.46 -29.12
CA GLY A 132 -4.37 7.78 -29.48
C GLY A 132 -5.53 8.22 -28.58
N SER A 133 -5.84 7.47 -27.54
CA SER A 133 -6.81 7.88 -26.52
C SER A 133 -6.09 8.58 -25.34
N ASP A 134 -6.74 9.58 -24.74
CA ASP A 134 -6.27 10.20 -23.50
C ASP A 134 -6.32 9.25 -22.29
N LYS A 135 -6.83 8.05 -22.49
CA LYS A 135 -6.98 7.03 -21.45
C LYS A 135 -5.74 6.17 -21.39
N ARG A 136 -4.78 6.58 -20.60
CA ARG A 136 -3.60 5.77 -20.26
C ARG A 136 -4.00 4.66 -19.29
N LEU A 137 -4.54 3.59 -19.82
CA LEU A 137 -4.98 2.43 -19.05
C LEU A 137 -3.84 1.42 -19.02
N TYR A 138 -3.23 1.26 -17.85
CA TYR A 138 -2.14 0.32 -17.63
C TYR A 138 -2.67 -0.89 -16.84
N TYR A 139 -2.52 -2.07 -17.44
CA TYR A 139 -2.97 -3.32 -16.83
C TYR A 139 -1.81 -4.29 -16.64
N THR A 140 -1.93 -5.16 -15.64
CA THR A 140 -0.92 -6.21 -15.35
C THR A 140 -0.81 -7.26 -16.44
N SER A 141 -1.80 -7.36 -17.32
CA SER A 141 -1.79 -8.24 -18.50
C SER A 141 -0.98 -7.71 -19.69
N LEU A 142 -0.45 -6.47 -19.58
CA LEU A 142 0.41 -5.92 -20.61
C LEU A 142 1.66 -6.79 -20.75
N ASP A 143 1.95 -7.23 -21.97
CA ASP A 143 3.20 -7.95 -22.26
C ASP A 143 4.36 -6.93 -22.40
N PRO A 144 5.29 -6.89 -21.45
CA PRO A 144 6.38 -5.93 -21.50
C PRO A 144 7.33 -6.19 -22.67
N THR A 145 7.41 -7.43 -23.17
CA THR A 145 8.35 -7.80 -24.25
C THR A 145 8.01 -7.17 -25.58
N ALA A 146 6.79 -6.67 -25.74
CA ALA A 146 6.39 -5.91 -26.93
C ALA A 146 7.05 -4.51 -27.00
N TYR A 147 7.56 -4.01 -25.88
CA TYR A 147 8.00 -2.63 -25.73
C TYR A 147 9.52 -2.44 -25.68
N TYR A 148 10.29 -3.52 -25.61
CA TYR A 148 11.74 -3.45 -25.58
C TYR A 148 12.39 -4.64 -26.28
N ASP A 149 13.67 -4.51 -26.64
CA ASP A 149 14.47 -5.58 -27.23
C ASP A 149 15.45 -6.14 -26.19
N LYS A 150 15.18 -7.36 -25.71
CA LYS A 150 16.02 -8.06 -24.73
C LYS A 150 17.50 -8.18 -25.11
N ASN A 151 17.82 -8.10 -26.39
CA ASN A 151 19.17 -8.23 -26.90
C ASN A 151 19.95 -6.91 -26.92
N LYS A 152 19.27 -5.80 -26.59
CA LYS A 152 19.84 -4.45 -26.61
C LYS A 152 19.60 -3.72 -25.28
N PRO A 153 20.10 -4.24 -24.15
CA PRO A 153 19.95 -3.55 -22.89
C PRO A 153 20.64 -2.19 -22.94
N ALA A 154 20.01 -1.16 -22.41
CA ALA A 154 20.63 0.14 -22.26
C ALA A 154 21.73 0.09 -21.19
N VAL A 155 21.44 -0.57 -20.08
CA VAL A 155 22.38 -0.77 -18.96
C VAL A 155 22.12 -2.11 -18.30
N SER A 156 23.19 -2.83 -17.99
CA SER A 156 23.13 -4.03 -17.14
C SER A 156 24.05 -3.84 -15.94
N TYR A 157 23.47 -3.88 -14.74
CA TYR A 157 24.18 -3.74 -13.48
C TYR A 157 24.10 -5.04 -12.67
N THR A 158 25.25 -5.56 -12.23
CA THR A 158 25.31 -6.93 -11.68
C THR A 158 25.52 -7.01 -10.16
N HIS A 159 25.76 -5.91 -9.46
CA HIS A 159 26.08 -5.94 -8.03
C HIS A 159 25.39 -4.80 -7.30
N LEU A 160 24.08 -4.87 -7.15
CA LEU A 160 23.33 -4.01 -6.26
C LEU A 160 23.23 -4.70 -4.90
N THR A 161 23.85 -4.11 -3.88
CA THR A 161 23.52 -4.39 -2.48
C THR A 161 22.73 -3.21 -1.96
N LEU A 162 21.66 -3.49 -1.24
CA LEU A 162 20.92 -2.42 -0.57
C LEU A 162 21.80 -1.81 0.52
N PRO A 163 21.91 -0.47 0.60
CA PRO A 163 22.66 0.14 1.69
C PRO A 163 21.97 -0.24 3.01
N THR A 164 22.75 -0.85 3.91
CA THR A 164 22.31 -1.08 5.28
C THR A 164 22.24 0.26 5.98
N THR A 165 21.07 0.73 6.30
CA THR A 165 20.90 1.84 7.23
C THR A 165 21.31 1.35 8.61
N SER A 166 22.48 1.79 9.06
CA SER A 166 22.92 1.65 10.46
C SER A 166 22.17 2.65 11.34
#